data_a53c1446c9caba53cda45fac2182a1e0
#
_entry.id   a53c1446c9caba53cda45fac2182a1e0
#
_cell.length_a   1.000
_cell.length_b   1.000
_cell.length_c   1.000
_cell.angle_alpha   90.00
_cell.angle_beta   90.00
_cell.angle_gamma   90.00
#
_symmetry.space_group_name_H-M   'P 1'
#
loop_
_entity.id
_entity.type
_entity.pdbx_description
1 polymer ?
#
loop_
_entity_poly.entity_id
_entity_poly.type
_entity_poly.pdbx_seq_one_letter_code
_entity_poly.pdbx_strand_id
1 'polypeptide(L)'
;LGDVYKRQAYGTTIFVSVVGTAIGCLVTSLYAYAISRTTFRWRGVLSLFVTFTMFFSGGMAAQYITYVKLLNLKNSIWVLILPGAFSAMNTIIMRAYYEKLPYSMIESAKIDGASEYQIFWRMMFPLAKPALATICLTLFVAYWNAYYEAMMYMDTGNYVTIQLLLQRMLEKVDFLKNNASTGLLGAEAAKLPGEAMRMAMCVLT
;
A
#
# COMPACT_ATOMS: atom_id res chain seq x y z
N LEU A 1 24.53 -16.58 6.15
CA LEU A 1 24.11 -15.23 5.67
C LEU A 1 22.68 -15.24 5.10
N GLY A 2 22.23 -16.30 4.38
CA GLY A 2 20.91 -16.35 3.75
C GLY A 2 19.71 -16.28 4.69
N ASP A 3 19.78 -16.92 5.85
CA ASP A 3 18.63 -17.03 6.74
C ASP A 3 18.35 -15.74 7.54
N VAL A 4 19.38 -14.97 7.85
CA VAL A 4 19.24 -13.67 8.52
C VAL A 4 18.54 -12.67 7.59
N TYR A 5 18.93 -12.62 6.30
CA TYR A 5 18.29 -11.76 5.31
C TYR A 5 16.83 -12.15 5.05
N LYS A 6 16.51 -13.45 5.02
CA LYS A 6 15.13 -13.93 4.88
C LYS A 6 14.26 -13.46 6.07
N ARG A 7 14.72 -13.69 7.29
CA ARG A 7 13.99 -13.26 8.51
C ARG A 7 13.77 -11.75 8.54
N GLN A 8 14.75 -10.98 8.14
CA GLN A 8 14.64 -9.53 8.03
C GLN A 8 13.62 -9.13 6.95
N ALA A 9 13.65 -9.76 5.77
CA ALA A 9 12.71 -9.48 4.69
C ALA A 9 11.25 -9.76 5.09
N TYR A 10 10.99 -10.89 5.77
CA TYR A 10 9.66 -11.18 6.31
C TYR A 10 9.24 -10.14 7.34
N GLY A 11 10.11 -9.80 8.30
CA GLY A 11 9.82 -8.80 9.32
C GLY A 11 9.49 -7.43 8.72
N THR A 12 10.27 -6.99 7.73
CA THR A 12 10.03 -5.72 7.04
C THR A 12 8.70 -5.75 6.28
N THR A 13 8.40 -6.83 5.55
CA THR A 13 7.16 -6.95 4.79
C THR A 13 5.94 -6.95 5.72
N ILE A 14 5.94 -7.74 6.79
CA ILE A 14 4.86 -7.79 7.76
C ILE A 14 4.65 -6.40 8.40
N PHE A 15 5.73 -5.76 8.83
CA PHE A 15 5.66 -4.44 9.46
C PHE A 15 5.08 -3.39 8.50
N VAL A 16 5.59 -3.31 7.27
CA VAL A 16 5.11 -2.37 6.24
C VAL A 16 3.65 -2.65 5.90
N SER A 17 3.27 -3.92 5.72
CA SER A 17 1.90 -4.29 5.38
C SER A 17 0.91 -3.96 6.50
N VAL A 18 1.23 -4.28 7.75
CA VAL A 18 0.34 -4.01 8.89
C VAL A 18 0.24 -2.50 9.17
N VAL A 19 1.37 -1.83 9.32
CA VAL A 19 1.40 -0.39 9.64
C VAL A 19 0.87 0.44 8.47
N GLY A 20 1.27 0.11 7.24
CA GLY A 20 0.80 0.78 6.03
C GLY A 20 -0.72 0.64 5.86
N THR A 21 -1.27 -0.57 6.06
CA THR A 21 -2.72 -0.80 6.02
C THR A 21 -3.44 -0.01 7.11
N ALA A 22 -2.95 -0.02 8.34
CA ALA A 22 -3.59 0.72 9.44
C ALA A 22 -3.63 2.23 9.16
N ILE A 23 -2.52 2.81 8.74
CA ILE A 23 -2.43 4.23 8.37
C ILE A 23 -3.32 4.52 7.17
N GLY A 24 -3.25 3.71 6.11
CA GLY A 24 -4.05 3.88 4.91
C GLY A 24 -5.56 3.79 5.17
N CYS A 25 -6.01 2.83 5.98
CA CYS A 25 -7.41 2.72 6.39
C CYS A 25 -7.87 3.94 7.18
N LEU A 26 -7.07 4.43 8.13
CA LEU A 26 -7.41 5.61 8.91
C LEU A 26 -7.50 6.86 8.04
N VAL A 27 -6.49 7.12 7.21
CA VAL A 27 -6.46 8.29 6.30
C VAL A 27 -7.62 8.24 5.32
N THR A 28 -7.84 7.10 4.67
CA THR A 28 -8.95 6.89 3.72
C THR A 28 -10.30 7.12 4.38
N SER A 29 -10.52 6.55 5.58
CA SER A 29 -11.78 6.68 6.30
C SER A 29 -12.07 8.11 6.76
N LEU A 30 -11.08 8.80 7.34
CA LEU A 30 -11.21 10.19 7.77
C LEU A 30 -11.47 11.12 6.60
N TYR A 31 -10.72 10.96 5.52
CA TYR A 31 -10.88 11.80 4.33
C TYR A 31 -12.24 11.55 3.66
N ALA A 32 -12.63 10.29 3.48
CA ALA A 32 -13.91 9.92 2.90
C ALA A 32 -15.09 10.44 3.75
N TYR A 33 -14.98 10.39 5.07
CA TYR A 33 -15.96 10.96 5.97
C TYR A 33 -16.09 12.48 5.77
N ALA A 34 -14.99 13.21 5.74
CA ALA A 34 -15.00 14.65 5.53
C ALA A 34 -15.70 15.04 4.22
N ILE A 35 -15.41 14.36 3.12
CA ILE A 35 -16.01 14.67 1.81
C ILE A 35 -17.44 14.10 1.63
N SER A 36 -17.89 13.17 2.48
CA SER A 36 -19.27 12.67 2.48
C SER A 36 -20.24 13.65 3.13
N ARG A 37 -19.74 14.57 3.98
CA ARG A 37 -20.58 15.51 4.74
C ARG A 37 -21.05 16.69 3.89
N THR A 38 -22.38 16.88 3.82
CA THR A 38 -23.01 18.00 3.10
C THR A 38 -22.72 19.35 3.75
N THR A 39 -22.55 19.37 5.06
CA THR A 39 -22.27 20.57 5.85
C THR A 39 -20.83 21.06 5.75
N PHE A 40 -19.93 20.25 5.18
CA PHE A 40 -18.52 20.60 5.08
C PHE A 40 -18.25 21.55 3.90
N ARG A 41 -17.83 22.77 4.18
CA ARG A 41 -17.65 23.86 3.19
C ARG A 41 -16.71 23.48 2.04
N TRP A 42 -15.64 22.75 2.33
CA TRP A 42 -14.58 22.39 1.36
C TRP A 42 -14.84 21.05 0.64
N ARG A 43 -16.02 20.43 0.86
CA ARG A 43 -16.37 19.13 0.27
C ARG A 43 -16.13 19.08 -1.25
N GLY A 44 -16.60 20.11 -1.98
CA GLY A 44 -16.48 20.16 -3.45
C GLY A 44 -15.02 20.20 -3.91
N VAL A 45 -14.22 21.06 -3.30
CA VAL A 45 -12.80 21.23 -3.65
C VAL A 45 -12.01 19.96 -3.35
N LEU A 46 -12.19 19.37 -2.16
CA LEU A 46 -11.51 18.15 -1.78
C LEU A 46 -11.94 16.95 -2.66
N SER A 47 -13.24 16.87 -2.99
CA SER A 47 -13.73 15.83 -3.88
C SER A 47 -13.15 15.96 -5.30
N LEU A 48 -13.08 17.20 -5.82
CA LEU A 48 -12.44 17.48 -7.10
C LEU A 48 -10.95 17.13 -7.08
N PHE A 49 -10.26 17.45 -5.99
CA PHE A 49 -8.85 17.14 -5.84
C PHE A 49 -8.58 15.61 -5.86
N VAL A 50 -9.38 14.81 -5.15
CA VAL A 50 -9.27 13.34 -5.20
C VAL A 50 -9.55 12.82 -6.61
N THR A 51 -10.60 13.32 -7.26
CA THR A 51 -10.94 12.90 -8.62
C THR A 51 -9.84 13.30 -9.61
N PHE A 52 -9.27 14.50 -9.45
CA PHE A 52 -8.16 14.97 -10.28
C PHE A 52 -6.92 14.06 -10.13
N THR A 53 -6.54 13.69 -8.90
CA THR A 53 -5.40 12.78 -8.67
C THR A 53 -5.61 11.39 -9.25
N MET A 54 -6.85 10.98 -9.48
CA MET A 54 -7.16 9.70 -10.14
C MET A 54 -6.84 9.72 -11.64
N PHE A 55 -7.09 10.86 -12.30
CA PHE A 55 -6.87 10.98 -13.75
C PHE A 55 -5.47 11.50 -14.11
N PHE A 56 -4.86 12.27 -13.22
CA PHE A 56 -3.55 12.88 -13.45
C PHE A 56 -2.49 12.29 -12.52
N SER A 57 -1.55 11.57 -13.09
CA SER A 57 -0.38 11.05 -12.39
C SER A 57 0.86 11.81 -12.84
N GLY A 58 1.67 12.27 -11.91
CA GLY A 58 2.97 12.90 -12.21
C GLY A 58 4.02 11.93 -12.75
N GLY A 59 3.71 10.65 -12.79
CA GLY A 59 4.61 9.61 -13.23
C GLY A 59 5.73 9.28 -12.23
N MET A 60 6.50 8.26 -12.57
CA MET A 60 7.57 7.72 -11.74
C MET A 60 8.65 8.73 -11.36
N ALA A 61 9.08 9.55 -12.33
CA ALA A 61 10.17 10.51 -12.13
C ALA A 61 9.78 11.59 -11.10
N ALA A 62 8.55 12.11 -11.18
CA ALA A 62 8.04 13.10 -10.23
C ALA A 62 7.91 12.52 -8.83
N GLN A 63 7.42 11.29 -8.71
CA GLN A 63 7.34 10.57 -7.43
C GLN A 63 8.73 10.37 -6.82
N TYR A 64 9.70 9.91 -7.61
CA TYR A 64 11.06 9.71 -7.14
C TYR A 64 11.70 11.00 -6.62
N ILE A 65 11.58 12.08 -7.38
CA ILE A 65 12.12 13.41 -6.99
C ILE A 65 11.47 13.87 -5.69
N THR A 66 10.16 13.73 -5.56
CA THR A 66 9.42 14.15 -4.37
C THR A 66 9.88 13.38 -3.12
N TYR A 67 9.90 12.04 -3.17
CA TYR A 67 10.25 11.25 -1.99
C TYR A 67 11.75 11.28 -1.66
N VAL A 68 12.61 11.30 -2.68
CA VAL A 68 14.06 11.23 -2.45
C VAL A 68 14.70 12.62 -2.23
N LYS A 69 14.35 13.60 -3.07
CA LYS A 69 14.99 14.92 -2.99
C LYS A 69 14.25 15.90 -2.09
N LEU A 70 12.92 15.93 -2.14
CA LEU A 70 12.14 16.89 -1.37
C LEU A 70 11.93 16.42 0.08
N LEU A 71 11.52 15.16 0.28
CA LEU A 71 11.25 14.59 1.60
C LEU A 71 12.45 13.88 2.23
N ASN A 72 13.53 13.66 1.50
CA ASN A 72 14.76 13.00 1.93
C ASN A 72 14.52 11.64 2.62
N LEU A 73 13.56 10.87 2.10
CA LEU A 73 13.12 9.58 2.66
C LEU A 73 13.86 8.38 2.06
N LYS A 74 14.91 8.60 1.25
CA LYS A 74 15.68 7.51 0.67
C LYS A 74 16.23 6.58 1.76
N ASN A 75 16.15 5.27 1.55
CA ASN A 75 16.58 4.23 2.50
C ASN A 75 15.83 4.26 3.86
N SER A 76 14.64 4.85 3.92
CA SER A 76 13.78 4.86 5.10
C SER A 76 12.57 3.93 4.92
N ILE A 77 12.13 3.27 5.99
CA ILE A 77 10.94 2.43 5.96
C ILE A 77 9.66 3.22 5.59
N TRP A 78 9.65 4.51 5.87
CA TRP A 78 8.53 5.40 5.58
C TRP A 78 8.28 5.59 4.07
N VAL A 79 9.31 5.46 3.23
CA VAL A 79 9.14 5.55 1.78
C VAL A 79 8.39 4.33 1.22
N LEU A 80 8.35 3.21 1.95
CA LEU A 80 7.55 2.04 1.59
C LEU A 80 6.08 2.18 2.03
N ILE A 81 5.81 3.02 3.04
CA ILE A 81 4.47 3.19 3.63
C ILE A 81 3.72 4.36 2.99
N LEU A 82 4.37 5.53 2.88
CA LEU A 82 3.71 6.78 2.50
C LEU A 82 3.07 6.76 1.10
N PRO A 83 3.71 6.23 0.05
CA PRO A 83 3.12 6.23 -1.29
C PRO A 83 1.80 5.48 -1.38
N GLY A 84 1.68 4.37 -0.66
CA GLY A 84 0.47 3.54 -0.62
C GLY A 84 -0.58 3.97 0.40
N ALA A 85 -0.27 4.93 1.30
CA ALA A 85 -1.17 5.31 2.40
C ALA A 85 -2.45 6.03 1.94
N PHE A 86 -2.46 6.61 0.75
CA PHE A 86 -3.63 7.26 0.17
C PHE A 86 -3.95 6.70 -1.21
N SER A 87 -5.18 6.21 -1.37
CA SER A 87 -5.73 5.76 -2.65
C SER A 87 -7.01 6.52 -2.95
N ALA A 88 -7.03 7.24 -4.08
CA ALA A 88 -8.20 7.97 -4.53
C ALA A 88 -9.40 7.04 -4.75
N MET A 89 -9.18 5.86 -5.34
CA MET A 89 -10.23 4.88 -5.59
C MET A 89 -10.85 4.37 -4.29
N ASN A 90 -10.04 3.96 -3.32
CA ASN A 90 -10.52 3.52 -2.02
C ASN A 90 -11.28 4.62 -1.27
N THR A 91 -10.84 5.87 -1.42
CA THR A 91 -11.50 7.05 -0.83
C THR A 91 -12.89 7.28 -1.43
N ILE A 92 -13.05 7.15 -2.74
CA ILE A 92 -14.35 7.29 -3.42
C ILE A 92 -15.29 6.16 -3.03
N ILE A 93 -14.82 4.93 -2.96
CA ILE A 93 -15.61 3.77 -2.51
C ILE A 93 -16.09 3.98 -1.07
N MET A 94 -15.21 4.40 -0.19
CA MET A 94 -15.54 4.64 1.21
C MET A 94 -16.52 5.81 1.38
N ARG A 95 -16.35 6.89 0.61
CA ARG A 95 -17.29 8.00 0.54
C ARG A 95 -18.68 7.52 0.13
N ALA A 96 -18.78 6.75 -0.97
CA ALA A 96 -20.06 6.24 -1.45
C ALA A 96 -20.77 5.36 -0.40
N TYR A 97 -20.01 4.65 0.42
CA TYR A 97 -20.54 3.88 1.54
C TYR A 97 -21.07 4.79 2.64
N TYR A 98 -20.34 5.82 3.06
CA TYR A 98 -20.79 6.78 4.07
C TYR A 98 -22.03 7.56 3.62
N GLU A 99 -22.15 7.89 2.34
CA GLU A 99 -23.33 8.60 1.78
C GLU A 99 -24.61 7.73 1.79
N LYS A 100 -24.49 6.40 1.83
CA LYS A 100 -25.65 5.48 1.95
C LYS A 100 -26.19 5.37 3.38
N LEU A 101 -25.43 5.77 4.38
CA LEU A 101 -25.88 5.69 5.76
C LEU A 101 -26.98 6.74 6.02
N PRO A 102 -28.05 6.39 6.78
CA PRO A 102 -29.17 7.30 7.03
C PRO A 102 -28.71 8.59 7.73
N TYR A 103 -29.01 9.72 7.11
CA TYR A 103 -28.64 11.03 7.66
C TYR A 103 -29.31 11.34 8.98
N SER A 104 -30.52 10.79 9.21
CA SER A 104 -31.28 10.94 10.44
C SER A 104 -30.53 10.52 11.71
N MET A 105 -29.67 9.48 11.59
CA MET A 105 -28.83 9.05 12.72
C MET A 105 -27.86 10.14 13.16
N ILE A 106 -27.34 10.89 12.18
CA ILE A 106 -26.37 11.95 12.42
C ILE A 106 -27.04 13.17 12.99
N GLU A 107 -28.26 13.50 12.52
CA GLU A 107 -29.09 14.60 13.06
C GLU A 107 -29.46 14.34 14.51
N SER A 108 -29.89 13.11 14.83
CA SER A 108 -30.20 12.74 16.21
C SER A 108 -28.98 12.90 17.12
N ALA A 109 -27.80 12.42 16.69
CA ALA A 109 -26.56 12.57 17.46
C ALA A 109 -26.17 14.05 17.66
N LYS A 110 -26.42 14.90 16.66
CA LYS A 110 -26.19 16.36 16.79
C LYS A 110 -27.16 17.03 17.76
N ILE A 111 -28.40 16.62 17.77
CA ILE A 111 -29.41 17.10 18.74
C ILE A 111 -28.97 16.72 20.16
N ASP A 112 -28.40 15.51 20.33
CA ASP A 112 -27.82 15.04 21.59
C ASP A 112 -26.51 15.74 21.98
N GLY A 113 -26.04 16.72 21.19
CA GLY A 113 -24.83 17.50 21.45
C GLY A 113 -23.52 16.81 21.09
N ALA A 114 -23.55 15.72 20.30
CA ALA A 114 -22.33 15.03 19.89
C ALA A 114 -21.50 15.85 18.87
N SER A 115 -20.21 15.96 19.13
CA SER A 115 -19.27 16.59 18.17
C SER A 115 -19.07 15.71 16.93
N GLU A 116 -18.66 16.31 15.80
CA GLU A 116 -18.38 15.58 14.55
C GLU A 116 -17.33 14.46 14.76
N TYR A 117 -16.36 14.67 15.65
CA TYR A 117 -15.37 13.67 16.01
C TYR A 117 -15.97 12.48 16.76
N GLN A 118 -16.92 12.74 17.68
CA GLN A 118 -17.64 11.68 18.40
C GLN A 118 -18.56 10.90 17.46
N ILE A 119 -19.23 11.59 16.55
CA ILE A 119 -20.07 10.96 15.50
C ILE A 119 -19.20 10.04 14.64
N PHE A 120 -18.04 10.51 14.20
CA PHE A 120 -17.14 9.69 13.41
C PHE A 120 -16.72 8.41 14.16
N TRP A 121 -16.11 8.52 15.34
CA TRP A 121 -15.52 7.38 16.04
C TRP A 121 -16.55 6.42 16.65
N ARG A 122 -17.67 6.95 17.18
CA ARG A 122 -18.68 6.13 17.88
C ARG A 122 -19.76 5.56 16.98
N MET A 123 -20.03 6.21 15.85
CA MET A 123 -21.14 5.81 14.98
C MET A 123 -20.66 5.42 13.56
N MET A 124 -20.03 6.34 12.84
CA MET A 124 -19.74 6.15 11.42
C MET A 124 -18.66 5.09 11.18
N PHE A 125 -17.58 5.13 11.94
CA PHE A 125 -16.48 4.18 11.83
C PHE A 125 -16.91 2.74 12.17
N PRO A 126 -17.66 2.46 13.26
CA PRO A 126 -18.19 1.12 13.53
C PRO A 126 -19.20 0.62 12.50
N LEU A 127 -20.11 1.51 12.02
CA LEU A 127 -21.08 1.14 11.00
C LEU A 127 -20.42 0.82 9.65
N ALA A 128 -19.28 1.42 9.36
CA ALA A 128 -18.54 1.20 8.14
C ALA A 128 -17.58 0.00 8.17
N LYS A 129 -17.59 -0.81 9.24
CA LYS A 129 -16.71 -2.00 9.37
C LYS A 129 -16.69 -2.91 8.13
N PRO A 130 -17.83 -3.22 7.46
CA PRO A 130 -17.79 -4.07 6.27
C PRO A 130 -17.00 -3.44 5.12
N ALA A 131 -17.20 -2.15 4.86
CA ALA A 131 -16.45 -1.42 3.83
C ALA A 131 -14.98 -1.25 4.20
N LEU A 132 -14.70 -0.94 5.48
CA LEU A 132 -13.34 -0.85 6.01
C LEU A 132 -12.60 -2.18 5.87
N ALA A 133 -13.23 -3.31 6.16
CA ALA A 133 -12.61 -4.63 6.02
C ALA A 133 -12.17 -4.89 4.57
N THR A 134 -13.00 -4.54 3.60
CA THR A 134 -12.67 -4.67 2.17
C THR A 134 -11.50 -3.77 1.79
N ILE A 135 -11.50 -2.51 2.23
CA ILE A 135 -10.42 -1.56 1.94
C ILE A 135 -9.12 -1.99 2.64
N CYS A 136 -9.19 -2.44 3.90
CA CYS A 136 -8.04 -2.95 4.63
C CYS A 136 -7.43 -4.18 3.93
N LEU A 137 -8.27 -5.10 3.44
CA LEU A 137 -7.80 -6.26 2.68
C LEU A 137 -7.09 -5.83 1.38
N THR A 138 -7.70 -4.94 0.62
CA THR A 138 -7.12 -4.42 -0.63
C THR A 138 -5.77 -3.72 -0.38
N LEU A 139 -5.68 -2.88 0.65
CA LEU A 139 -4.45 -2.20 1.02
C LEU A 139 -3.39 -3.18 1.53
N PHE A 140 -3.77 -4.16 2.35
CA PHE A 140 -2.86 -5.17 2.86
C PHE A 140 -2.22 -5.97 1.73
N VAL A 141 -3.02 -6.45 0.77
CA VAL A 141 -2.52 -7.18 -0.40
C VAL A 141 -1.62 -6.30 -1.26
N ALA A 142 -1.98 -5.01 -1.45
CA ALA A 142 -1.14 -4.08 -2.19
C ALA A 142 0.23 -3.88 -1.54
N TYR A 143 0.28 -3.66 -0.22
CA TYR A 143 1.55 -3.54 0.52
C TYR A 143 2.34 -4.84 0.55
N TRP A 144 1.67 -5.98 0.67
CA TRP A 144 2.32 -7.29 0.65
C TRP A 144 3.05 -7.53 -0.67
N ASN A 145 2.44 -7.12 -1.78
CA ASN A 145 2.98 -7.28 -3.12
C ASN A 145 3.90 -6.12 -3.59
N ALA A 146 4.12 -5.11 -2.76
CA ALA A 146 4.91 -3.93 -3.10
C ALA A 146 6.41 -4.24 -3.17
N TYR A 147 6.89 -4.69 -4.35
CA TYR A 147 8.32 -4.85 -4.62
C TYR A 147 8.92 -3.62 -5.30
N TYR A 148 8.10 -2.91 -6.07
CA TYR A 148 8.51 -1.82 -6.91
C TYR A 148 9.06 -0.62 -6.11
N GLU A 149 8.35 -0.23 -5.05
CA GLU A 149 8.77 0.82 -4.14
C GLU A 149 10.09 0.45 -3.44
N ALA A 150 10.22 -0.81 -3.02
CA ALA A 150 11.45 -1.28 -2.42
C ALA A 150 12.63 -1.28 -3.41
N MET A 151 12.39 -1.66 -4.67
CA MET A 151 13.40 -1.65 -5.72
C MET A 151 13.87 -0.23 -6.06
N MET A 152 12.96 0.74 -6.06
CA MET A 152 13.23 2.10 -6.50
C MET A 152 13.89 2.98 -5.44
N TYR A 153 13.53 2.79 -4.17
CA TYR A 153 13.93 3.69 -3.10
C TYR A 153 14.97 3.11 -2.15
N MET A 154 15.23 1.78 -2.20
CA MET A 154 16.19 1.10 -1.34
C MET A 154 17.44 0.70 -2.11
N ASP A 155 18.57 1.37 -1.86
CA ASP A 155 19.83 1.06 -2.57
C ASP A 155 20.48 -0.24 -2.09
N THR A 156 20.52 -0.51 -0.79
CA THR A 156 21.22 -1.68 -0.24
C THR A 156 20.71 -2.11 1.13
N GLY A 157 20.28 -3.37 1.20
CA GLY A 157 20.42 -4.24 2.37
C GLY A 157 19.59 -4.00 3.64
N ASN A 158 19.20 -2.80 4.00
CA ASN A 158 18.63 -2.56 5.32
C ASN A 158 17.14 -2.86 5.46
N TYR A 159 16.32 -2.70 4.40
CA TYR A 159 14.88 -2.95 4.45
C TYR A 159 14.41 -3.60 3.16
N VAL A 160 14.85 -4.83 2.93
CA VAL A 160 14.44 -5.61 1.76
C VAL A 160 13.06 -6.22 2.04
N THR A 161 12.10 -6.04 1.14
CA THR A 161 10.83 -6.75 1.19
C THR A 161 10.99 -8.16 0.61
N ILE A 162 10.11 -9.08 1.02
CA ILE A 162 10.17 -10.47 0.54
C ILE A 162 9.97 -10.54 -0.96
N GLN A 163 9.08 -9.73 -1.52
CA GLN A 163 8.80 -9.67 -2.95
C GLN A 163 10.03 -9.19 -3.75
N LEU A 164 10.75 -8.19 -3.25
CA LEU A 164 11.99 -7.73 -3.87
C LEU A 164 13.08 -8.81 -3.82
N LEU A 165 13.18 -9.54 -2.72
CA LEU A 165 14.13 -10.64 -2.57
C LEU A 165 13.83 -11.76 -3.58
N LEU A 166 12.55 -12.12 -3.72
CA LEU A 166 12.11 -13.13 -4.68
C LEU A 166 12.37 -12.69 -6.13
N GLN A 167 12.07 -11.43 -6.46
CA GLN A 167 12.34 -10.88 -7.78
C GLN A 167 13.84 -10.93 -8.13
N ARG A 168 14.71 -10.52 -7.21
CA ARG A 168 16.17 -10.60 -7.41
C ARG A 168 16.67 -12.03 -7.56
N MET A 169 16.04 -13.01 -6.90
CA MET A 169 16.37 -14.42 -7.06
C MET A 169 15.98 -14.93 -8.45
N LEU A 170 14.79 -14.50 -8.96
CA LEU A 170 14.37 -14.86 -10.32
C LEU A 170 15.31 -14.30 -11.38
N GLU A 171 15.63 -13.02 -11.27
CA GLU A 171 16.56 -12.36 -12.21
C GLU A 171 17.90 -13.09 -12.26
N LYS A 172 18.43 -13.54 -11.11
CA LYS A 172 19.65 -14.35 -11.06
C LYS A 172 19.48 -15.70 -11.74
N VAL A 173 18.34 -16.39 -11.54
CA VAL A 173 18.05 -17.68 -12.18
C VAL A 173 17.92 -17.51 -13.70
N ASP A 174 17.21 -16.48 -14.15
CA ASP A 174 17.05 -16.21 -15.58
C ASP A 174 18.38 -15.78 -16.23
N PHE A 175 19.21 -15.00 -15.53
CA PHE A 175 20.55 -14.67 -15.98
C PHE A 175 21.42 -15.92 -16.14
N LEU A 176 21.40 -16.84 -15.16
CA LEU A 176 22.17 -18.09 -15.23
C LEU A 176 21.67 -19.01 -16.34
N LYS A 177 20.34 -19.10 -16.55
CA LYS A 177 19.76 -19.88 -17.67
C LYS A 177 20.18 -19.34 -19.03
N ASN A 178 20.11 -18.03 -19.21
CA ASN A 178 20.47 -17.38 -20.48
C ASN A 178 21.95 -17.48 -20.79
N ASN A 179 22.84 -17.49 -19.76
CA ASN A 179 24.28 -17.65 -19.93
C ASN A 179 24.74 -19.11 -19.91
N ALA A 180 23.91 -20.04 -19.46
CA ALA A 180 24.21 -21.47 -19.55
C ALA A 180 24.27 -21.97 -21.00
N SER A 181 23.50 -21.32 -21.90
CA SER A 181 23.54 -21.58 -23.35
C SER A 181 24.88 -21.19 -23.99
N THR A 182 25.70 -20.35 -23.35
CA THR A 182 27.01 -19.91 -23.80
C THR A 182 28.20 -20.77 -23.30
N GLY A 183 27.90 -21.90 -22.64
CA GLY A 183 28.94 -22.94 -22.34
C GLY A 183 29.82 -22.72 -21.11
N LEU A 184 29.77 -21.56 -20.45
CA LEU A 184 30.68 -21.23 -19.35
C LEU A 184 30.14 -21.57 -17.92
N LEU A 185 28.84 -21.85 -17.77
CA LEU A 185 28.20 -22.05 -16.47
C LEU A 185 27.24 -23.24 -16.40
N GLY A 186 27.30 -24.16 -17.35
CA GLY A 186 26.34 -25.27 -17.51
C GLY A 186 26.16 -26.21 -16.29
N ALA A 187 27.20 -26.38 -15.48
CA ALA A 187 27.19 -27.29 -14.34
C ALA A 187 26.46 -26.68 -13.09
N GLU A 188 26.46 -25.36 -12.92
CA GLU A 188 25.77 -24.71 -11.82
C GLU A 188 24.30 -24.40 -12.15
N ALA A 189 23.98 -24.10 -13.40
CA ALA A 189 22.62 -23.85 -13.86
C ALA A 189 21.72 -25.10 -13.77
N ALA A 190 22.29 -26.31 -13.95
CA ALA A 190 21.57 -27.58 -13.84
C ALA A 190 21.12 -27.92 -12.38
N LYS A 191 21.73 -27.31 -11.38
CA LYS A 191 21.41 -27.53 -9.94
C LYS A 191 20.38 -26.58 -9.35
N LEU A 192 19.95 -25.58 -10.11
CA LEU A 192 19.02 -24.59 -9.60
C LEU A 192 17.55 -25.01 -9.80
N PRO A 193 16.74 -25.11 -8.76
CA PRO A 193 15.33 -25.47 -8.84
C PRO A 193 14.48 -24.28 -9.37
N GLY A 194 14.75 -23.88 -10.62
CA GLY A 194 14.10 -22.68 -11.20
C GLY A 194 12.58 -22.75 -11.27
N GLU A 195 12.00 -23.93 -11.49
CA GLU A 195 10.54 -24.12 -11.50
C GLU A 195 9.96 -24.19 -10.08
N ALA A 196 10.64 -24.87 -9.16
CA ALA A 196 10.21 -24.92 -7.76
C ALA A 196 10.23 -23.53 -7.11
N MET A 197 11.19 -22.67 -7.48
CA MET A 197 11.26 -21.29 -6.99
C MET A 197 10.15 -20.41 -7.59
N ARG A 198 9.79 -20.61 -8.86
CA ARG A 198 8.62 -19.95 -9.49
C ARG A 198 7.30 -20.37 -8.84
N MET A 199 7.15 -21.68 -8.58
CA MET A 199 5.97 -22.19 -7.87
C MET A 199 5.88 -21.67 -6.43
N ALA A 200 6.99 -21.64 -5.70
CA ALA A 200 7.02 -21.05 -4.35
C ALA A 200 6.61 -19.57 -4.35
N MET A 201 6.93 -18.82 -5.42
CA MET A 201 6.47 -17.44 -5.57
C MET A 201 4.98 -17.33 -5.84
N CYS A 202 4.41 -18.20 -6.68
CA CYS A 202 2.96 -18.23 -6.91
C CYS A 202 2.16 -18.54 -5.64
N VAL A 203 2.76 -19.22 -4.67
CA VAL A 203 2.11 -19.51 -3.37
C VAL A 203 2.26 -18.35 -2.38
N LEU A 204 3.28 -17.50 -2.54
CA LEU A 204 3.59 -16.37 -1.64
C LEU A 204 3.03 -15.01 -2.14
N THR A 205 2.54 -14.97 -3.37
CA THR A 205 1.77 -13.84 -3.95
C THR A 205 0.28 -14.08 -3.85
#